data_ac3913cd066a155cc2d264cfc1f9028e
#
_entry.id   ac3913cd066a155cc2d264cfc1f9028e
#
_cell.length_a   1.000
_cell.length_b   1.000
_cell.length_c   1.000
_cell.angle_alpha   90.00
_cell.angle_beta   90.00
_cell.angle_gamma   90.00
#
_symmetry.space_group_name_H-M   'P 1'
#
loop_
_entity.id
_entity.type
_entity.pdbx_description
1 polymer ?
#
loop_
_entity_poly.entity_id
_entity_poly.type
_entity_poly.pdbx_seq_one_letter_code
_entity_poly.pdbx_strand_id
1 'polypeptide(L)'
;SRLCKYVFELTGNSADNVIDEGTRAVVMSLALEELTEKLRLLSSKGNKSLVDVMLQTVSDLKKSSVTSDELRSASMLVCDETLKTKLNETALISDTFDALVSQSYIDPMDDLTRLNDILLKNNVLRNYTIIFDGFSGFTMQQLKVVRSLIRDCSATYFTLTLDPLTDGSEEVFATSQQTYKILKEYAKRDGVDIK
;
A
#
# COMPACT_ATOMS: atom_id res chain seq x y z
N SER A 1 2.41 -9.06 7.36
CA SER A 1 1.85 -8.92 8.74
C SER A 1 1.36 -10.28 9.26
N ARG A 2 1.18 -10.44 10.60
CA ARG A 2 0.64 -11.69 11.17
C ARG A 2 -0.78 -11.99 10.64
N LEU A 3 -1.59 -10.97 10.48
CA LEU A 3 -2.95 -11.11 9.93
C LEU A 3 -2.92 -11.62 8.49
N CYS A 4 -2.01 -11.09 7.63
CA CYS A 4 -1.87 -11.59 6.26
C CYS A 4 -1.55 -13.08 6.26
N LYS A 5 -0.52 -13.49 7.01
CA LYS A 5 -0.12 -14.89 7.12
C LYS A 5 -1.28 -15.78 7.55
N TYR A 6 -1.98 -15.39 8.62
CA TYR A 6 -3.12 -16.14 9.13
C TYR A 6 -4.23 -16.32 8.10
N VAL A 7 -4.64 -15.23 7.42
CA VAL A 7 -5.71 -15.31 6.40
C VAL A 7 -5.25 -16.09 5.17
N PHE A 8 -3.99 -15.94 4.74
CA PHE A 8 -3.44 -16.70 3.62
C PHE A 8 -3.40 -18.20 3.90
N GLU A 9 -3.00 -18.61 5.12
CA GLU A 9 -3.05 -20.02 5.55
C GLU A 9 -4.50 -20.54 5.59
N LEU A 10 -5.42 -19.76 6.17
CA LEU A 10 -6.83 -20.12 6.28
C LEU A 10 -7.52 -20.31 4.91
N THR A 11 -7.10 -19.53 3.92
CA THR A 11 -7.71 -19.51 2.58
C THR A 11 -6.93 -20.29 1.51
N GLY A 12 -5.82 -20.94 1.91
CA GLY A 12 -4.95 -21.65 0.97
C GLY A 12 -4.20 -20.76 -0.02
N ASN A 13 -4.03 -19.47 0.32
CA ASN A 13 -3.33 -18.49 -0.51
C ASN A 13 -1.89 -18.21 -0.01
N SER A 14 -1.33 -19.10 0.79
CA SER A 14 0.07 -19.02 1.22
C SER A 14 1.01 -19.02 0.02
N ALA A 15 2.06 -18.22 0.10
CA ALA A 15 3.04 -18.08 -0.96
C ALA A 15 4.36 -18.71 -0.54
N ASP A 16 4.89 -19.59 -1.37
CA ASP A 16 6.19 -20.24 -1.13
C ASP A 16 7.37 -19.42 -1.69
N ASN A 17 7.10 -18.60 -2.71
CA ASN A 17 8.12 -17.84 -3.42
C ASN A 17 7.99 -16.33 -3.13
N VAL A 18 8.23 -15.92 -1.89
CA VAL A 18 8.28 -14.50 -1.51
C VAL A 18 9.67 -13.96 -1.86
N ILE A 19 9.70 -12.86 -2.63
CA ILE A 19 10.94 -12.20 -3.01
C ILE A 19 11.59 -11.51 -1.80
N ASP A 20 12.90 -11.66 -1.62
CA ASP A 20 13.69 -10.94 -0.62
C ASP A 20 14.18 -9.57 -1.14
N GLU A 21 14.73 -8.75 -0.25
CA GLU A 21 15.21 -7.40 -0.60
C GLU A 21 16.36 -7.42 -1.62
N GLY A 22 17.27 -8.40 -1.52
CA GLY A 22 18.40 -8.54 -2.44
C GLY A 22 17.91 -8.88 -3.85
N THR A 23 17.00 -9.84 -3.96
CA THR A 23 16.39 -10.23 -5.24
C THR A 23 15.52 -9.10 -5.79
N ARG A 24 14.80 -8.32 -4.96
CA ARG A 24 14.09 -7.11 -5.41
C ARG A 24 15.03 -6.10 -6.05
N ALA A 25 16.21 -5.89 -5.48
CA ALA A 25 17.20 -4.97 -6.06
C ALA A 25 17.72 -5.46 -7.43
N VAL A 26 17.96 -6.77 -7.57
CA VAL A 26 18.36 -7.36 -8.86
C VAL A 26 17.23 -7.19 -9.89
N VAL A 27 15.99 -7.52 -9.55
CA VAL A 27 14.85 -7.37 -10.47
C VAL A 27 14.63 -5.91 -10.88
N MET A 28 14.76 -4.96 -9.93
CA MET A 28 14.68 -3.53 -10.26
C MET A 28 15.81 -3.11 -11.21
N SER A 29 17.03 -3.62 -11.00
CA SER A 29 18.15 -3.36 -11.91
C SER A 29 17.86 -3.87 -13.33
N LEU A 30 17.29 -5.08 -13.45
CA LEU A 30 16.87 -5.65 -14.74
C LEU A 30 15.75 -4.82 -15.39
N ALA A 31 14.76 -4.37 -14.62
CA ALA A 31 13.69 -3.51 -15.13
C ALA A 31 14.24 -2.20 -15.70
N LEU A 32 15.18 -1.55 -14.99
CA LEU A 32 15.81 -0.32 -15.44
C LEU A 32 16.70 -0.55 -16.68
N GLU A 33 17.37 -1.70 -16.78
CA GLU A 33 18.19 -2.08 -17.94
C GLU A 33 17.30 -2.29 -19.18
N GLU A 34 16.20 -3.04 -19.04
CA GLU A 34 15.22 -3.27 -20.12
C GLU A 34 14.62 -1.96 -20.66
N LEU A 35 14.45 -0.98 -19.79
CA LEU A 35 13.85 0.30 -20.10
C LEU A 35 14.86 1.38 -20.52
N THR A 36 16.16 1.09 -20.58
CA THR A 36 17.23 2.10 -20.78
C THR A 36 16.99 3.03 -21.96
N GLU A 37 16.49 2.51 -23.07
CA GLU A 37 16.22 3.31 -24.27
C GLU A 37 14.90 4.09 -24.23
N LYS A 38 14.00 3.71 -23.33
CA LYS A 38 12.69 4.34 -23.15
C LYS A 38 12.70 5.46 -22.10
N LEU A 39 13.69 5.44 -21.20
CA LEU A 39 13.83 6.40 -20.12
C LEU A 39 14.68 7.59 -20.54
N ARG A 40 14.21 8.81 -20.29
CA ARG A 40 14.89 10.07 -20.58
C ARG A 40 15.49 10.70 -19.32
N LEU A 41 14.72 10.72 -18.22
CA LEU A 41 15.11 11.36 -16.96
C LEU A 41 15.58 10.35 -15.93
N LEU A 42 14.93 9.18 -15.84
CA LEU A 42 15.23 8.12 -14.88
C LEU A 42 16.12 7.02 -15.48
N SER A 43 17.10 7.42 -16.30
CA SER A 43 18.03 6.49 -16.95
C SER A 43 19.08 5.96 -15.97
N SER A 44 19.29 4.64 -15.97
CA SER A 44 20.19 3.92 -15.06
C SER A 44 21.68 3.96 -15.43
N LYS A 45 22.06 4.58 -16.53
CA LYS A 45 23.46 4.54 -17.03
C LYS A 45 24.45 4.95 -15.93
N GLY A 46 24.93 3.93 -15.19
CA GLY A 46 25.99 4.07 -14.17
C GLY A 46 25.53 4.51 -12.77
N ASN A 47 24.23 4.58 -12.47
CA ASN A 47 23.74 5.10 -11.20
C ASN A 47 23.12 3.99 -10.32
N LYS A 48 23.94 3.35 -9.46
CA LYS A 48 23.45 2.36 -8.48
C LYS A 48 22.42 2.93 -7.51
N SER A 49 22.49 4.24 -7.20
CA SER A 49 21.55 4.88 -6.28
C SER A 49 20.13 4.96 -6.87
N LEU A 50 19.97 4.88 -8.19
CA LEU A 50 18.66 4.91 -8.83
C LEU A 50 17.84 3.63 -8.52
N VAL A 51 18.49 2.47 -8.40
CA VAL A 51 17.83 1.21 -8.01
C VAL A 51 17.16 1.36 -6.65
N ASP A 52 17.90 1.88 -5.65
CA ASP A 52 17.39 2.06 -4.29
C ASP A 52 16.25 3.10 -4.26
N VAL A 53 16.43 4.22 -4.98
CA VAL A 53 15.40 5.26 -5.09
C VAL A 53 14.13 4.70 -5.74
N MET A 54 14.25 3.91 -6.79
CA MET A 54 13.08 3.35 -7.47
C MET A 54 12.39 2.27 -6.65
N LEU A 55 13.14 1.41 -5.93
CA LEU A 55 12.58 0.45 -4.99
C LEU A 55 11.79 1.14 -3.87
N GLN A 56 12.35 2.23 -3.32
CA GLN A 56 11.65 3.02 -2.31
C GLN A 56 10.39 3.66 -2.90
N THR A 57 10.50 4.25 -4.10
CA THR A 57 9.37 4.88 -4.80
C THR A 57 8.24 3.88 -5.05
N VAL A 58 8.53 2.70 -5.61
CA VAL A 58 7.53 1.64 -5.83
C VAL A 58 6.91 1.19 -4.50
N SER A 59 7.72 1.03 -3.45
CA SER A 59 7.21 0.67 -2.12
C SER A 59 6.27 1.74 -1.55
N ASP A 60 6.58 3.02 -1.74
CA ASP A 60 5.74 4.12 -1.26
C ASP A 60 4.45 4.27 -2.08
N LEU A 61 4.50 4.03 -3.40
CA LEU A 61 3.31 3.96 -4.24
C LEU A 61 2.38 2.84 -3.77
N LYS A 62 2.90 1.63 -3.51
CA LYS A 62 2.11 0.50 -3.00
C LYS A 62 1.49 0.83 -1.62
N LYS A 63 2.26 1.38 -0.67
CA LYS A 63 1.76 1.81 0.64
C LYS A 63 0.67 2.88 0.54
N SER A 64 0.82 3.79 -0.43
CA SER A 64 -0.15 4.85 -0.71
C SER A 64 -1.33 4.36 -1.55
N SER A 65 -1.30 3.10 -2.00
CA SER A 65 -2.27 2.51 -2.93
C SER A 65 -2.42 3.31 -4.23
N VAL A 66 -1.33 3.90 -4.71
CA VAL A 66 -1.28 4.61 -5.99
C VAL A 66 -0.86 3.63 -7.08
N THR A 67 -1.66 3.53 -8.13
CA THR A 67 -1.42 2.66 -9.28
C THR A 67 -0.66 3.38 -10.39
N SER A 68 -0.04 2.62 -11.28
CA SER A 68 0.62 3.18 -12.47
C SER A 68 -0.35 3.94 -13.37
N ASP A 69 -1.62 3.51 -13.46
CA ASP A 69 -2.63 4.21 -14.25
C ASP A 69 -3.04 5.56 -13.62
N GLU A 70 -3.06 5.65 -12.29
CA GLU A 70 -3.26 6.93 -11.61
C GLU A 70 -2.09 7.88 -11.83
N LEU A 71 -0.84 7.38 -11.86
CA LEU A 71 0.33 8.21 -12.21
C LEU A 71 0.23 8.73 -13.65
N ARG A 72 -0.16 7.88 -14.60
CA ARG A 72 -0.38 8.31 -16.01
C ARG A 72 -1.51 9.35 -16.09
N SER A 73 -2.60 9.11 -15.38
CA SER A 73 -3.72 10.06 -15.35
C SER A 73 -3.30 11.41 -14.74
N ALA A 74 -2.54 11.38 -13.63
CA ALA A 74 -1.99 12.59 -13.03
C ALA A 74 -1.04 13.33 -13.99
N SER A 75 -0.23 12.59 -14.77
CA SER A 75 0.68 13.19 -15.75
C SER A 75 -0.04 14.02 -16.82
N MET A 76 -1.29 13.68 -17.15
CA MET A 76 -2.08 14.43 -18.13
C MET A 76 -2.58 15.77 -17.56
N LEU A 77 -2.64 15.93 -16.24
CA LEU A 77 -3.12 17.13 -15.58
C LEU A 77 -1.99 18.12 -15.25
N VAL A 78 -0.73 17.72 -15.43
CA VAL A 78 0.44 18.52 -15.10
C VAL A 78 0.92 19.30 -16.32
N CYS A 79 1.20 20.61 -16.14
CA CYS A 79 1.73 21.47 -17.19
C CYS A 79 3.27 21.39 -17.31
N ASP A 80 3.97 20.96 -16.25
CA ASP A 80 5.43 20.81 -16.27
C ASP A 80 5.82 19.52 -16.99
N GLU A 81 6.45 19.65 -18.14
CA GLU A 81 6.87 18.53 -19.00
C GLU A 81 7.91 17.62 -18.30
N THR A 82 8.74 18.17 -17.40
CA THR A 82 9.69 17.37 -16.62
C THR A 82 8.97 16.48 -15.62
N LEU A 83 8.02 17.03 -14.88
CA LEU A 83 7.20 16.27 -13.94
C LEU A 83 6.32 15.25 -14.66
N LYS A 84 5.71 15.63 -15.77
CA LYS A 84 4.93 14.73 -16.62
C LYS A 84 5.77 13.53 -17.08
N THR A 85 6.99 13.78 -17.56
CA THR A 85 7.91 12.72 -17.97
C THR A 85 8.27 11.83 -16.79
N LYS A 86 8.62 12.38 -15.63
CA LYS A 86 8.93 11.61 -14.42
C LYS A 86 7.77 10.71 -13.99
N LEU A 87 6.53 11.22 -13.98
CA LEU A 87 5.36 10.41 -13.61
C LEU A 87 5.15 9.23 -14.56
N ASN A 88 5.26 9.45 -15.87
CA ASN A 88 5.14 8.39 -16.87
C ASN A 88 6.28 7.37 -16.80
N GLU A 89 7.52 7.81 -16.61
CA GLU A 89 8.67 6.91 -16.45
C GLU A 89 8.58 6.10 -15.15
N THR A 90 8.14 6.72 -14.04
CA THR A 90 7.90 6.02 -12.78
C THR A 90 6.81 4.94 -12.95
N ALA A 91 5.71 5.26 -13.64
CA ALA A 91 4.67 4.29 -13.92
C ALA A 91 5.19 3.12 -14.78
N LEU A 92 5.99 3.40 -15.80
CA LEU A 92 6.57 2.40 -16.67
C LEU A 92 7.56 1.48 -15.91
N ILE A 93 8.41 2.05 -15.06
CA ILE A 93 9.35 1.28 -14.23
C ILE A 93 8.58 0.39 -13.24
N SER A 94 7.54 0.93 -12.58
CA SER A 94 6.71 0.16 -11.66
C SER A 94 6.04 -1.03 -12.34
N ASP A 95 5.44 -0.84 -13.51
CA ASP A 95 4.80 -1.92 -14.28
C ASP A 95 5.80 -2.98 -14.71
N THR A 96 6.97 -2.57 -15.19
CA THR A 96 8.00 -3.51 -15.63
C THR A 96 8.56 -4.31 -14.47
N PHE A 97 8.81 -3.65 -13.32
CA PHE A 97 9.23 -4.32 -12.10
C PHE A 97 8.18 -5.35 -11.63
N ASP A 98 6.91 -4.96 -11.55
CA ASP A 98 5.83 -5.85 -11.10
C ASP A 98 5.63 -7.02 -12.09
N ALA A 99 5.76 -6.78 -13.38
CA ALA A 99 5.70 -7.83 -14.40
C ALA A 99 6.86 -8.85 -14.26
N LEU A 100 8.08 -8.39 -14.01
CA LEU A 100 9.23 -9.27 -13.79
C LEU A 100 9.12 -10.05 -12.48
N VAL A 101 8.70 -9.40 -11.38
CA VAL A 101 8.49 -10.08 -10.09
C VAL A 101 7.42 -11.16 -10.24
N SER A 102 6.29 -10.86 -10.88
CA SER A 102 5.16 -11.79 -10.99
C SER A 102 5.45 -13.06 -11.80
N GLN A 103 6.53 -13.12 -12.56
CA GLN A 103 6.93 -14.33 -13.29
C GLN A 103 7.35 -15.48 -12.38
N SER A 104 7.92 -15.18 -11.20
CA SER A 104 8.50 -16.21 -10.33
C SER A 104 8.32 -15.96 -8.84
N TYR A 105 7.91 -14.78 -8.45
CA TYR A 105 7.87 -14.35 -7.06
C TYR A 105 6.57 -13.63 -6.69
N ILE A 106 6.37 -13.49 -5.39
CA ILE A 106 5.35 -12.60 -4.80
C ILE A 106 6.07 -11.51 -4.02
N ASP A 107 5.73 -10.25 -4.29
CA ASP A 107 6.26 -9.12 -3.56
C ASP A 107 5.53 -8.99 -2.20
N PRO A 108 6.23 -9.02 -1.06
CA PRO A 108 5.61 -8.83 0.25
C PRO A 108 4.98 -7.44 0.43
N MET A 109 5.35 -6.45 -0.41
CA MET A 109 4.69 -5.15 -0.43
C MET A 109 3.24 -5.23 -0.92
N ASP A 110 2.86 -6.29 -1.62
CA ASP A 110 1.50 -6.54 -2.10
C ASP A 110 0.63 -7.35 -1.13
N ASP A 111 1.18 -7.84 -0.03
CA ASP A 111 0.46 -8.69 0.93
C ASP A 111 -0.84 -8.06 1.45
N LEU A 112 -0.84 -6.76 1.75
CA LEU A 112 -2.04 -6.07 2.24
C LEU A 112 -3.08 -5.87 1.12
N THR A 113 -2.64 -5.67 -0.12
CA THR A 113 -3.52 -5.61 -1.29
C THR A 113 -4.17 -6.97 -1.52
N ARG A 114 -3.38 -8.04 -1.53
CA ARG A 114 -3.86 -9.44 -1.64
C ARG A 114 -4.82 -9.80 -0.49
N LEU A 115 -4.47 -9.40 0.74
CA LEU A 115 -5.36 -9.59 1.89
C LEU A 115 -6.69 -8.90 1.67
N ASN A 116 -6.68 -7.63 1.25
CA ASN A 116 -7.91 -6.89 0.99
C ASN A 116 -8.76 -7.55 -0.09
N ASP A 117 -8.16 -8.04 -1.17
CA ASP A 117 -8.86 -8.75 -2.25
C ASP A 117 -9.51 -10.04 -1.77
N ILE A 118 -8.86 -10.76 -0.86
CA ILE A 118 -9.43 -11.96 -0.23
C ILE A 118 -10.62 -11.59 0.66
N LEU A 119 -10.49 -10.55 1.47
CA LEU A 119 -11.57 -10.09 2.36
C LEU A 119 -12.78 -9.58 1.56
N LEU A 120 -12.57 -8.92 0.42
CA LEU A 120 -13.66 -8.46 -0.46
C LEU A 120 -14.42 -9.62 -1.12
N LYS A 121 -13.76 -10.75 -1.35
CA LYS A 121 -14.35 -11.92 -2.02
C LYS A 121 -14.96 -12.92 -1.03
N ASN A 122 -14.46 -12.96 0.19
CA ASN A 122 -14.77 -14.00 1.16
C ASN A 122 -14.95 -13.42 2.56
N ASN A 123 -16.02 -13.81 3.24
CA ASN A 123 -16.30 -13.39 4.62
C ASN A 123 -15.57 -14.26 5.67
N VAL A 124 -14.29 -14.53 5.45
CA VAL A 124 -13.50 -15.47 6.28
C VAL A 124 -13.32 -15.01 7.72
N LEU A 125 -13.42 -13.71 7.99
CA LEU A 125 -13.29 -13.13 9.32
C LEU A 125 -14.61 -12.66 9.95
N ARG A 126 -15.76 -13.07 9.41
CA ARG A 126 -17.08 -12.62 9.87
C ARG A 126 -17.34 -12.85 11.38
N ASN A 127 -16.84 -13.96 11.91
CA ASN A 127 -17.04 -14.31 13.32
C ASN A 127 -15.88 -13.90 14.22
N TYR A 128 -14.95 -13.11 13.72
CA TYR A 128 -13.78 -12.67 14.47
C TYR A 128 -14.00 -11.29 15.06
N THR A 129 -13.38 -11.08 16.22
CA THR A 129 -13.17 -9.77 16.82
C THR A 129 -11.73 -9.36 16.55
N ILE A 130 -11.52 -8.19 15.96
CA ILE A 130 -10.20 -7.66 15.65
C ILE A 130 -9.89 -6.48 16.57
N ILE A 131 -8.71 -6.47 17.14
CA ILE A 131 -8.24 -5.40 18.03
C ILE A 131 -6.99 -4.77 17.40
N PHE A 132 -7.06 -3.46 17.19
CA PHE A 132 -5.93 -2.64 16.77
C PHE A 132 -5.43 -1.85 17.98
N ASP A 133 -4.26 -2.23 18.47
CA ASP A 133 -3.67 -1.62 19.66
C ASP A 133 -2.34 -0.96 19.34
N GLY A 134 -2.15 0.29 19.84
CA GLY A 134 -0.91 1.04 19.69
C GLY A 134 -0.67 1.65 18.30
N PHE A 135 -1.72 1.81 17.48
CA PHE A 135 -1.61 2.47 16.18
C PHE A 135 -1.97 3.95 16.30
N SER A 136 -1.07 4.84 15.86
CA SER A 136 -1.37 6.27 15.72
C SER A 136 -1.95 6.60 14.33
N GLY A 137 -1.55 5.84 13.29
CA GLY A 137 -2.01 6.05 11.92
C GLY A 137 -1.88 4.80 11.06
N PHE A 138 -2.45 4.86 9.87
CA PHE A 138 -2.44 3.80 8.88
C PHE A 138 -2.06 4.36 7.51
N THR A 139 -1.32 3.58 6.71
CA THR A 139 -1.13 3.86 5.29
C THR A 139 -2.45 3.64 4.53
N MET A 140 -2.57 4.18 3.32
CA MET A 140 -3.77 3.97 2.49
C MET A 140 -4.02 2.49 2.20
N GLN A 141 -2.96 1.71 1.98
CA GLN A 141 -3.05 0.27 1.79
C GLN A 141 -3.59 -0.44 3.05
N GLN A 142 -3.15 -0.03 4.25
CA GLN A 142 -3.68 -0.52 5.51
C GLN A 142 -5.14 -0.09 5.73
N LEU A 143 -5.49 1.15 5.40
CA LEU A 143 -6.85 1.68 5.54
C LEU A 143 -7.87 0.90 4.70
N LYS A 144 -7.50 0.42 3.51
CA LYS A 144 -8.37 -0.46 2.70
C LYS A 144 -8.71 -1.75 3.45
N VAL A 145 -7.70 -2.40 4.04
CA VAL A 145 -7.88 -3.61 4.84
C VAL A 145 -8.72 -3.30 6.10
N VAL A 146 -8.37 -2.24 6.83
CA VAL A 146 -9.10 -1.80 8.03
C VAL A 146 -10.58 -1.58 7.73
N ARG A 147 -10.90 -0.92 6.61
CA ARG A 147 -12.30 -0.72 6.19
C ARG A 147 -13.03 -2.04 5.95
N SER A 148 -12.39 -3.00 5.25
CA SER A 148 -12.97 -4.33 5.05
C SER A 148 -13.23 -5.04 6.37
N LEU A 149 -12.31 -4.93 7.33
CA LEU A 149 -12.47 -5.53 8.67
C LEU A 149 -13.59 -4.86 9.48
N ILE A 150 -13.73 -3.53 9.44
CA ILE A 150 -14.84 -2.81 10.08
C ILE A 150 -16.19 -3.30 9.56
N ARG A 151 -16.30 -3.48 8.24
CA ARG A 151 -17.55 -3.90 7.59
C ARG A 151 -17.89 -5.37 7.85
N ASP A 152 -16.90 -6.25 7.81
CA ASP A 152 -17.13 -7.70 7.67
C ASP A 152 -16.93 -8.50 8.96
N CYS A 153 -16.20 -8.00 9.97
CA CYS A 153 -15.97 -8.67 11.24
C CYS A 153 -17.14 -8.50 12.21
N SER A 154 -17.24 -9.39 13.22
CA SER A 154 -18.26 -9.27 14.26
C SER A 154 -18.07 -8.03 15.13
N ALA A 155 -16.83 -7.62 15.36
CA ALA A 155 -16.45 -6.37 16.02
C ALA A 155 -15.00 -5.99 15.68
N THR A 156 -14.74 -4.68 15.65
CA THR A 156 -13.38 -4.13 15.55
C THR A 156 -13.18 -3.08 16.65
N TYR A 157 -12.08 -3.21 17.38
CA TYR A 157 -11.71 -2.28 18.45
C TYR A 157 -10.42 -1.55 18.09
N PHE A 158 -10.37 -0.26 18.38
CA PHE A 158 -9.19 0.57 18.16
C PHE A 158 -8.83 1.29 19.46
N THR A 159 -7.57 1.15 19.91
CA THR A 159 -7.03 1.99 20.96
C THR A 159 -6.24 3.13 20.31
N LEU A 160 -6.61 4.35 20.61
CA LEU A 160 -5.96 5.55 20.07
C LEU A 160 -5.59 6.49 21.22
N THR A 161 -4.38 7.03 21.19
CA THR A 161 -3.99 8.09 22.12
C THR A 161 -4.49 9.42 21.58
N LEU A 162 -5.48 10.00 22.25
CA LEU A 162 -6.12 11.26 21.88
C LEU A 162 -6.20 12.15 23.12
N ASP A 163 -6.12 13.46 22.92
CA ASP A 163 -6.57 14.43 23.92
C ASP A 163 -8.03 14.84 23.60
N PRO A 164 -9.00 14.48 24.45
CA PRO A 164 -10.40 14.83 24.22
C PRO A 164 -10.70 16.32 24.44
N LEU A 165 -9.78 17.07 25.03
CA LEU A 165 -9.95 18.49 25.35
C LEU A 165 -9.43 19.44 24.25
N THR A 166 -8.66 18.93 23.29
CA THR A 166 -8.16 19.71 22.17
C THR A 166 -8.98 19.46 20.90
N ASP A 167 -9.24 20.52 20.14
CA ASP A 167 -9.93 20.48 18.85
C ASP A 167 -9.06 19.96 17.69
N GLY A 168 -7.89 19.39 17.99
CA GLY A 168 -6.96 18.85 17.01
C GLY A 168 -5.86 19.82 16.58
N SER A 169 -5.72 20.94 17.27
CA SER A 169 -4.70 21.92 16.96
C SER A 169 -3.29 21.57 17.47
N GLU A 170 -3.18 20.58 18.38
CA GLU A 170 -1.88 20.11 18.84
C GLU A 170 -1.28 19.08 17.90
N GLU A 171 -0.10 19.37 17.35
CA GLU A 171 0.64 18.51 16.40
C GLU A 171 0.87 17.09 16.91
N VAL A 172 1.02 16.91 18.22
CA VAL A 172 1.31 15.61 18.86
C VAL A 172 0.21 14.57 18.60
N PHE A 173 -1.06 14.97 18.58
CA PHE A 173 -2.20 14.06 18.39
C PHE A 173 -2.83 14.16 17.01
N ALA A 174 -2.30 14.99 16.11
CA ALA A 174 -2.90 15.24 14.79
C ALA A 174 -3.11 13.93 13.99
N THR A 175 -2.13 13.03 13.98
CA THR A 175 -2.21 11.75 13.26
C THR A 175 -3.30 10.84 13.84
N SER A 176 -3.36 10.71 15.16
CA SER A 176 -4.38 9.87 15.85
C SER A 176 -5.78 10.44 15.67
N GLN A 177 -5.93 11.75 15.69
CA GLN A 177 -7.21 12.42 15.43
C GLN A 177 -7.67 12.26 13.99
N GLN A 178 -6.76 12.39 13.03
CA GLN A 178 -7.05 12.11 11.63
C GLN A 178 -7.50 10.65 11.46
N THR A 179 -6.78 9.73 12.08
CA THR A 179 -7.14 8.30 12.08
C THR A 179 -8.54 8.08 12.65
N TYR A 180 -8.85 8.66 13.80
CA TYR A 180 -10.19 8.57 14.41
C TYR A 180 -11.29 9.07 13.47
N LYS A 181 -11.09 10.22 12.82
CA LYS A 181 -12.04 10.79 11.85
C LYS A 181 -12.29 9.84 10.68
N ILE A 182 -11.21 9.25 10.12
CA ILE A 182 -11.30 8.30 9.00
C ILE A 182 -12.06 7.03 9.41
N LEU A 183 -11.73 6.44 10.57
CA LEU A 183 -12.39 5.23 11.06
C LEU A 183 -13.89 5.45 11.30
N LYS A 184 -14.23 6.59 11.90
CA LYS A 184 -15.64 7.00 12.11
C LYS A 184 -16.39 7.18 10.79
N GLU A 185 -15.74 7.76 9.80
CA GLU A 185 -16.33 7.94 8.46
C GLU A 185 -16.55 6.60 7.76
N TYR A 186 -15.61 5.65 7.88
CA TYR A 186 -15.78 4.30 7.33
C TYR A 186 -16.96 3.57 7.97
N ALA A 187 -17.05 3.56 9.30
CA ALA A 187 -18.18 2.94 10.00
C ALA A 187 -19.51 3.56 9.56
N LYS A 188 -19.59 4.89 9.47
CA LYS A 188 -20.80 5.59 9.02
C LYS A 188 -21.18 5.24 7.58
N ARG A 189 -20.21 5.21 6.65
CA ARG A 189 -20.45 4.88 5.24
C ARG A 189 -20.92 3.45 5.04
N ASP A 190 -20.41 2.54 5.84
CA ASP A 190 -20.69 1.11 5.72
C ASP A 190 -21.86 0.67 6.66
N GLY A 191 -22.51 1.62 7.37
CA GLY A 191 -23.68 1.37 8.23
C GLY A 191 -23.33 0.55 9.48
N VAL A 192 -22.09 0.67 9.98
CA VAL A 192 -21.62 -0.04 11.16
C VAL A 192 -21.78 0.83 12.40
N ASP A 193 -22.40 0.27 13.46
CA ASP A 193 -22.62 0.97 14.73
C ASP A 193 -21.30 1.22 15.46
N ILE A 194 -21.14 2.45 15.97
CA ILE A 194 -20.01 2.87 16.79
C ILE A 194 -20.46 2.91 18.24
N LYS A 195 -19.73 2.22 19.11
CA LYS A 195 -19.96 2.20 20.56
C LYS A 195 -18.86 2.95 21.29
#